data_9e4ef39ac8022c6323b7af7d93cc315d
#
_entry.id   9e4ef39ac8022c6323b7af7d93cc315d
#
_cell.length_a   1.000
_cell.length_b   1.000
_cell.length_c   1.000
_cell.angle_alpha   90.00
_cell.angle_beta   90.00
_cell.angle_gamma   90.00
#
_symmetry.space_group_name_H-M   'P 1'
#
loop_
_entity.id
_entity.type
_entity.pdbx_description
1 polymer ?
#
loop_
_entity_poly.entity_id
_entity_poly.type
_entity_poly.pdbx_seq_one_letter_code
_entity_poly.pdbx_strand_id
1 'polypeptide(L)'
;MLDQGAPPHHDGPATPSSPGLAARLMRRKPVERLVAEGGQGEGGTLRRSLGLWQLTMISIGATLGTGIFVVLGEAVPKAGPAVTLSFVIAGLTALFSALSYAELAGTIPVAGSSYSYAYATMGELVAWICGWCLVLEYGVSVAAVAVGWGEYLNELLDGTIGVTIPAALSAPPGDGGIFNLPALIVVLLAMTFLLGGARESARANTIMVVVKIAALVLFCAIGVQGFRSGNYENFMPLGMAGVSAAGATLFFSYIGFDAASTAGEEAKNAQRDLPRAIMLSLIIVTVLYVLVAAVAVGARPWRTFTDSEASLAQIMTDVTGQEFWGTLLAFCAVVAIASVVLTVLYGQTRVLFAMSRDGLVPKVFSRVHPKSGAPRANTLIVSLFCGVLAAAIPLGQLADATSIGTLFAFALVNVAVVVLRRTRPDMHRTFRVPLAPVLPALGFAFCVWMMGSLSTVTWVVFGVWMAVGLVFYFVYGHRRSRLATPDTSEAQKQQ
;
A
#
# COMPACT_ATOMS: atom_id res chain seq x y z
N MET A 1 33.68 -56.00 -56.54
CA MET A 1 32.43 -55.23 -56.35
C MET A 1 32.29 -55.00 -54.88
N LEU A 2 32.68 -53.85 -54.43
CA LEU A 2 32.60 -53.43 -52.99
C LEU A 2 31.41 -52.49 -52.85
N ASP A 3 30.42 -52.97 -52.12
CA ASP A 3 29.22 -52.23 -51.78
C ASP A 3 29.62 -51.14 -50.72
N GLN A 4 29.51 -49.87 -51.14
CA GLN A 4 29.74 -48.76 -50.22
C GLN A 4 28.40 -48.39 -49.57
N GLY A 5 28.22 -48.86 -48.34
CA GLY A 5 27.10 -48.47 -47.49
C GLY A 5 27.08 -46.96 -47.24
N ALA A 6 25.97 -46.30 -47.48
CA ALA A 6 25.72 -44.89 -47.22
C ALA A 6 25.82 -44.61 -45.69
N PRO A 7 26.39 -43.46 -45.25
CA PRO A 7 26.44 -43.11 -43.83
C PRO A 7 25.05 -42.84 -43.28
N PRO A 8 24.80 -43.15 -41.98
CA PRO A 8 23.53 -42.87 -41.34
C PRO A 8 23.26 -41.36 -41.24
N HIS A 9 22.07 -40.95 -41.62
CA HIS A 9 21.57 -39.59 -41.39
C HIS A 9 21.61 -39.29 -39.89
N HIS A 10 22.49 -38.42 -39.48
CA HIS A 10 22.42 -37.75 -38.15
C HIS A 10 21.21 -36.81 -38.18
N ASP A 11 20.12 -37.22 -37.54
CA ASP A 11 19.06 -36.30 -37.14
C ASP A 11 19.68 -35.25 -36.25
N GLY A 12 19.79 -34.02 -36.72
CA GLY A 12 20.25 -32.88 -35.95
C GLY A 12 19.35 -32.69 -34.71
N PRO A 13 19.90 -32.13 -33.63
CA PRO A 13 19.12 -31.92 -32.41
C PRO A 13 17.85 -31.15 -32.73
N ALA A 14 16.70 -31.75 -32.39
CA ALA A 14 15.39 -31.14 -32.55
C ALA A 14 15.41 -29.73 -31.87
N THR A 15 15.18 -28.70 -32.67
CA THR A 15 15.02 -27.34 -32.15
C THR A 15 13.92 -27.34 -31.09
N PRO A 16 14.19 -26.91 -29.85
CA PRO A 16 13.18 -26.92 -28.80
C PRO A 16 11.99 -26.06 -29.26
N SER A 17 10.83 -26.67 -29.37
CA SER A 17 9.58 -25.98 -29.70
C SER A 17 9.36 -24.85 -28.74
N SER A 18 9.14 -23.63 -29.24
CA SER A 18 8.89 -22.46 -28.38
C SER A 18 7.72 -22.76 -27.44
N PRO A 19 7.87 -22.56 -26.12
CA PRO A 19 6.83 -22.88 -25.14
C PRO A 19 5.53 -22.16 -25.51
N GLY A 20 4.40 -22.89 -25.49
CA GLY A 20 3.09 -22.32 -25.76
C GLY A 20 2.74 -21.12 -24.91
N LEU A 21 1.80 -20.29 -25.33
CA LEU A 21 1.40 -19.05 -24.65
C LEU A 21 1.08 -19.29 -23.16
N ALA A 22 0.33 -20.33 -22.82
CA ALA A 22 -0.02 -20.69 -21.45
C ALA A 22 1.22 -20.95 -20.58
N ALA A 23 2.21 -21.68 -21.11
CA ALA A 23 3.46 -21.95 -20.42
C ALA A 23 4.28 -20.66 -20.19
N ARG A 24 4.18 -19.70 -21.12
CA ARG A 24 4.81 -18.37 -20.98
C ARG A 24 4.15 -17.52 -19.90
N LEU A 25 2.82 -17.51 -19.82
CA LEU A 25 2.05 -16.74 -18.83
C LEU A 25 2.22 -17.28 -17.41
N MET A 26 2.46 -18.60 -17.26
CA MET A 26 2.61 -19.28 -15.97
C MET A 26 4.08 -19.46 -15.54
N ARG A 27 5.03 -18.79 -16.18
CA ARG A 27 6.44 -18.82 -15.75
C ARG A 27 6.59 -18.30 -14.35
N ARG A 28 7.22 -19.08 -13.49
CA ARG A 28 7.51 -18.70 -12.10
C ARG A 28 8.96 -18.29 -11.97
N LYS A 29 9.22 -17.25 -11.20
CA LYS A 29 10.58 -16.85 -10.86
C LYS A 29 11.04 -17.72 -9.67
N PRO A 30 12.13 -18.48 -9.80
CA PRO A 30 12.64 -19.29 -8.70
C PRO A 30 12.92 -18.42 -7.46
N VAL A 31 12.55 -18.92 -6.27
CA VAL A 31 12.75 -18.19 -5.01
C VAL A 31 14.25 -17.92 -4.78
N GLU A 32 15.09 -18.86 -5.13
CA GLU A 32 16.54 -18.77 -5.03
C GLU A 32 17.09 -17.60 -5.87
N ARG A 33 16.52 -17.39 -7.06
CA ARG A 33 16.87 -16.25 -7.93
C ARG A 33 16.39 -14.94 -7.36
N LEU A 34 15.17 -14.88 -6.79
CA LEU A 34 14.65 -13.69 -6.11
C LEU A 34 15.55 -13.28 -4.94
N VAL A 35 15.94 -14.24 -4.10
CA VAL A 35 16.81 -13.99 -2.95
C VAL A 35 18.23 -13.57 -3.40
N ALA A 36 18.76 -14.20 -4.45
CA ALA A 36 20.08 -13.85 -4.99
C ALA A 36 20.10 -12.43 -5.61
N GLU A 37 19.07 -12.05 -6.32
CA GLU A 37 18.95 -10.71 -6.92
C GLU A 37 18.73 -9.62 -5.84
N GLY A 38 18.04 -9.94 -4.74
CA GLY A 38 17.90 -9.04 -3.58
C GLY A 38 19.22 -8.79 -2.86
N GLY A 39 20.13 -9.78 -2.84
CA GLY A 39 21.47 -9.65 -2.26
C GLY A 39 22.52 -8.98 -3.16
N GLN A 40 22.26 -8.86 -4.45
CA GLN A 40 23.21 -8.34 -5.46
C GLN A 40 22.81 -6.95 -6.02
N GLY A 41 22.13 -6.09 -5.26
CA GLY A 41 21.86 -4.72 -5.69
C GLY A 41 23.14 -4.04 -6.17
N GLU A 42 23.12 -3.41 -7.38
CA GLU A 42 24.24 -2.64 -7.96
C GLU A 42 24.64 -1.50 -6.99
N GLY A 43 25.46 -1.79 -6.00
CA GLY A 43 25.90 -0.84 -4.98
C GLY A 43 26.29 -1.47 -3.64
N GLY A 44 26.36 -2.78 -3.55
CA GLY A 44 26.75 -3.50 -2.32
C GLY A 44 25.54 -4.12 -1.60
N THR A 45 25.81 -5.11 -0.75
CA THR A 45 24.80 -5.74 0.12
C THR A 45 24.22 -4.70 1.07
N LEU A 46 22.87 -4.60 1.13
CA LEU A 46 22.19 -3.75 2.10
C LEU A 46 22.60 -4.17 3.52
N ARG A 47 22.96 -3.19 4.35
CA ARG A 47 23.41 -3.47 5.71
C ARG A 47 22.22 -3.93 6.55
N ARG A 48 22.25 -5.16 7.03
CA ARG A 48 21.25 -5.71 7.96
C ARG A 48 21.33 -5.01 9.32
N SER A 49 20.53 -3.96 9.48
CA SER A 49 20.56 -3.11 10.67
C SER A 49 19.23 -3.08 11.43
N LEU A 50 18.11 -3.44 10.77
CA LEU A 50 16.76 -3.32 11.30
C LEU A 50 16.40 -4.52 12.19
N GLY A 51 16.02 -4.24 13.43
CA GLY A 51 15.44 -5.22 14.35
C GLY A 51 13.90 -5.19 14.33
N LEU A 52 13.28 -6.07 15.13
CA LEU A 52 11.81 -6.18 15.24
C LEU A 52 11.13 -4.81 15.45
N TRP A 53 11.65 -4.00 16.39
CA TRP A 53 11.03 -2.73 16.73
C TRP A 53 11.05 -1.72 15.58
N GLN A 54 12.20 -1.60 14.88
CA GLN A 54 12.30 -0.71 13.72
C GLN A 54 11.37 -1.15 12.58
N LEU A 55 11.27 -2.46 12.32
CA LEU A 55 10.35 -3.01 11.31
C LEU A 55 8.89 -2.73 11.68
N THR A 56 8.53 -2.90 12.97
CA THR A 56 7.19 -2.55 13.47
C THR A 56 6.90 -1.06 13.28
N MET A 57 7.86 -0.18 13.62
CA MET A 57 7.71 1.27 13.43
C MET A 57 7.61 1.66 11.94
N ILE A 58 8.29 0.96 11.04
CA ILE A 58 8.14 1.18 9.59
C ILE A 58 6.71 0.87 9.16
N SER A 59 6.14 -0.27 9.56
CA SER A 59 4.76 -0.62 9.25
C SER A 59 3.76 0.35 9.87
N ILE A 60 3.89 0.68 11.15
CA ILE A 60 3.02 1.66 11.82
C ILE A 60 3.13 3.02 11.12
N GLY A 61 4.34 3.45 10.79
CA GLY A 61 4.60 4.74 10.13
C GLY A 61 3.96 4.87 8.76
N ALA A 62 3.96 3.79 7.99
CA ALA A 62 3.30 3.73 6.70
C ALA A 62 1.77 3.66 6.80
N THR A 63 1.24 3.01 7.84
CA THR A 63 -0.20 2.80 8.04
C THR A 63 -0.86 3.99 8.75
N LEU A 64 -0.23 4.56 9.79
CA LEU A 64 -0.74 5.74 10.49
C LEU A 64 -0.54 7.01 9.65
N GLY A 65 -1.54 7.36 8.87
CA GLY A 65 -1.56 8.52 8.00
C GLY A 65 -2.96 9.10 7.86
N THR A 66 -3.27 9.58 6.69
CA THR A 66 -4.56 10.20 6.32
C THR A 66 -5.76 9.33 6.67
N GLY A 67 -5.60 8.01 6.70
CA GLY A 67 -6.70 7.09 6.98
C GLY A 67 -7.47 7.39 8.25
N ILE A 68 -6.81 7.58 9.39
CA ILE A 68 -7.50 7.90 10.65
C ILE A 68 -7.70 9.39 10.83
N PHE A 69 -6.79 10.22 10.36
CA PHE A 69 -6.90 11.66 10.54
C PHE A 69 -7.99 12.28 9.67
N VAL A 70 -8.22 11.75 8.46
CA VAL A 70 -9.07 12.37 7.44
C VAL A 70 -10.19 11.43 6.95
N VAL A 71 -9.88 10.20 6.52
CA VAL A 71 -10.88 9.27 5.95
C VAL A 71 -11.98 8.88 6.94
N LEU A 72 -11.75 9.08 8.25
CA LEU A 72 -12.79 8.95 9.25
C LEU A 72 -13.97 9.88 8.95
N GLY A 73 -13.73 11.14 8.52
CA GLY A 73 -14.75 12.10 8.11
C GLY A 73 -15.63 11.59 6.96
N GLU A 74 -15.01 10.93 5.97
CA GLU A 74 -15.68 10.30 4.82
C GLU A 74 -16.48 9.03 5.19
N ALA A 75 -16.03 8.31 6.21
CA ALA A 75 -16.62 7.03 6.58
C ALA A 75 -17.79 7.17 7.57
N VAL A 76 -17.72 8.15 8.48
CA VAL A 76 -18.76 8.37 9.49
C VAL A 76 -20.14 8.61 8.87
N PRO A 77 -20.30 9.45 7.82
CA PRO A 77 -21.60 9.63 7.16
C PRO A 77 -22.17 8.35 6.56
N LYS A 78 -21.33 7.39 6.16
CA LYS A 78 -21.73 6.11 5.54
C LYS A 78 -22.25 5.09 6.56
N ALA A 79 -21.73 5.08 7.81
CA ALA A 79 -22.05 4.08 8.83
C ALA A 79 -22.74 4.65 10.07
N GLY A 80 -22.66 5.96 10.29
CA GLY A 80 -23.07 6.57 11.56
C GLY A 80 -22.17 6.12 12.71
N PRO A 81 -22.73 5.98 13.94
CA PRO A 81 -21.99 5.51 15.10
C PRO A 81 -21.32 4.14 14.93
N ALA A 82 -21.86 3.29 14.06
CA ALA A 82 -21.31 1.98 13.75
C ALA A 82 -20.01 2.01 12.93
N VAL A 83 -19.46 3.18 12.63
CA VAL A 83 -18.12 3.32 12.03
C VAL A 83 -17.04 2.60 12.84
N THR A 84 -17.20 2.50 14.15
CA THR A 84 -16.34 1.69 15.02
C THR A 84 -16.34 0.22 14.62
N LEU A 85 -17.52 -0.35 14.27
CA LEU A 85 -17.64 -1.70 13.75
C LEU A 85 -17.02 -1.81 12.35
N SER A 86 -17.13 -0.77 11.53
CA SER A 86 -16.49 -0.71 10.22
C SER A 86 -14.97 -0.80 10.31
N PHE A 87 -14.33 -0.13 11.30
CA PHE A 87 -12.91 -0.29 11.59
C PHE A 87 -12.56 -1.71 12.04
N VAL A 88 -13.39 -2.34 12.87
CA VAL A 88 -13.16 -3.73 13.30
C VAL A 88 -13.21 -4.68 12.09
N ILE A 89 -14.19 -4.52 11.20
CA ILE A 89 -14.33 -5.37 10.01
C ILE A 89 -13.17 -5.15 9.04
N ALA A 90 -12.78 -3.90 8.77
CA ALA A 90 -11.63 -3.58 7.97
C ALA A 90 -10.32 -4.14 8.59
N GLY A 91 -10.17 -4.01 9.91
CA GLY A 91 -9.04 -4.57 10.67
C GLY A 91 -8.98 -6.10 10.62
N LEU A 92 -10.13 -6.80 10.68
CA LEU A 92 -10.18 -8.25 10.52
C LEU A 92 -9.80 -8.67 9.09
N THR A 93 -10.27 -7.94 8.07
CA THR A 93 -9.89 -8.17 6.68
C THR A 93 -8.38 -8.03 6.50
N ALA A 94 -7.81 -6.97 7.06
CA ALA A 94 -6.37 -6.73 7.07
C ALA A 94 -5.62 -7.84 7.85
N LEU A 95 -6.16 -8.28 9.01
CA LEU A 95 -5.55 -9.32 9.85
C LEU A 95 -5.43 -10.65 9.13
N PHE A 96 -6.50 -11.12 8.48
CA PHE A 96 -6.46 -12.38 7.74
C PHE A 96 -5.45 -12.31 6.58
N SER A 97 -5.39 -11.18 5.89
CA SER A 97 -4.40 -10.97 4.82
C SER A 97 -2.98 -10.84 5.38
N ALA A 98 -2.81 -10.17 6.52
CA ALA A 98 -1.51 -10.02 7.18
C ALA A 98 -0.93 -11.35 7.66
N LEU A 99 -1.76 -12.31 8.08
CA LEU A 99 -1.29 -13.67 8.38
C LEU A 99 -0.68 -14.33 7.15
N SER A 100 -1.34 -14.22 5.99
CA SER A 100 -0.82 -14.73 4.72
C SER A 100 0.46 -14.01 4.28
N TYR A 101 0.51 -12.69 4.42
CA TYR A 101 1.70 -11.87 4.20
C TYR A 101 2.85 -12.28 5.11
N ALA A 102 2.59 -12.50 6.39
CA ALA A 102 3.59 -12.89 7.37
C ALA A 102 4.26 -14.23 7.01
N GLU A 103 3.49 -15.22 6.53
CA GLU A 103 4.07 -16.49 6.06
C GLU A 103 4.92 -16.28 4.81
N LEU A 104 4.44 -15.52 3.83
CA LEU A 104 5.18 -15.27 2.58
C LEU A 104 6.44 -14.43 2.84
N ALA A 105 6.35 -13.36 3.61
CA ALA A 105 7.49 -12.52 3.96
C ALA A 105 8.57 -13.27 4.75
N GLY A 106 8.16 -14.14 5.67
CA GLY A 106 9.09 -15.00 6.42
C GLY A 106 9.72 -16.10 5.57
N THR A 107 9.05 -16.55 4.49
CA THR A 107 9.52 -17.62 3.60
C THR A 107 10.35 -17.06 2.44
N ILE A 108 9.96 -15.90 1.89
CA ILE A 108 10.56 -15.23 0.72
C ILE A 108 10.91 -13.78 1.13
N PRO A 109 12.00 -13.56 1.90
CA PRO A 109 12.35 -12.26 2.44
C PRO A 109 13.03 -11.36 1.39
N VAL A 110 12.26 -10.90 0.40
CA VAL A 110 12.73 -10.04 -0.69
C VAL A 110 11.94 -8.72 -0.73
N ALA A 111 12.58 -7.66 -1.19
CA ALA A 111 11.99 -6.34 -1.33
C ALA A 111 11.13 -6.27 -2.62
N GLY A 112 9.90 -6.62 -2.55
CA GLY A 112 9.01 -6.58 -3.73
C GLY A 112 7.55 -6.80 -3.36
N SER A 113 7.29 -6.97 -2.04
CA SER A 113 5.94 -7.16 -1.50
C SER A 113 5.15 -8.23 -2.28
N SER A 114 3.84 -8.07 -2.41
CA SER A 114 2.93 -9.02 -3.06
C SER A 114 3.27 -9.35 -4.52
N TYR A 115 3.88 -8.42 -5.26
CA TYR A 115 4.36 -8.67 -6.64
C TYR A 115 5.35 -9.84 -6.68
N SER A 116 6.38 -9.81 -5.83
CA SER A 116 7.41 -10.87 -5.79
C SER A 116 6.83 -12.19 -5.32
N TYR A 117 5.89 -12.18 -4.37
CA TYR A 117 5.22 -13.40 -3.91
C TYR A 117 4.35 -14.02 -5.00
N ALA A 118 3.59 -13.21 -5.75
CA ALA A 118 2.81 -13.67 -6.89
C ALA A 118 3.70 -14.26 -7.99
N TYR A 119 4.87 -13.66 -8.24
CA TYR A 119 5.81 -14.12 -9.25
C TYR A 119 6.41 -15.48 -8.89
N ALA A 120 6.75 -15.69 -7.61
CA ALA A 120 7.28 -16.97 -7.14
C ALA A 120 6.24 -18.09 -7.13
N THR A 121 4.96 -17.76 -6.93
CA THR A 121 3.91 -18.75 -6.63
C THR A 121 2.97 -19.03 -7.79
N MET A 122 2.47 -18.00 -8.47
CA MET A 122 1.37 -18.08 -9.43
C MET A 122 1.78 -17.82 -10.90
N GLY A 123 2.95 -17.23 -11.09
CA GLY A 123 3.50 -16.97 -12.42
C GLY A 123 3.42 -15.53 -12.88
N GLU A 124 3.98 -15.25 -14.06
CA GLU A 124 4.25 -13.91 -14.57
C GLU A 124 3.01 -13.05 -14.78
N LEU A 125 1.93 -13.61 -15.35
CA LEU A 125 0.71 -12.84 -15.58
C LEU A 125 0.07 -12.39 -14.25
N VAL A 126 -0.01 -13.30 -13.27
CA VAL A 126 -0.59 -12.96 -11.96
C VAL A 126 0.31 -11.97 -11.21
N ALA A 127 1.63 -12.13 -11.33
CA ALA A 127 2.58 -11.14 -10.81
C ALA A 127 2.39 -9.78 -11.46
N TRP A 128 2.23 -9.73 -12.78
CA TRP A 128 1.92 -8.48 -13.49
C TRP A 128 0.65 -7.81 -12.96
N ILE A 129 -0.44 -8.59 -12.86
CA ILE A 129 -1.72 -8.10 -12.33
C ILE A 129 -1.53 -7.53 -10.93
N CYS A 130 -0.84 -8.28 -10.06
CA CYS A 130 -0.54 -7.86 -8.70
C CYS A 130 0.31 -6.56 -8.67
N GLY A 131 1.38 -6.51 -9.45
CA GLY A 131 2.22 -5.32 -9.57
C GLY A 131 1.47 -4.10 -10.14
N TRP A 132 0.54 -4.33 -11.09
CA TRP A 132 -0.30 -3.27 -11.65
C TRP A 132 -1.31 -2.73 -10.64
N CYS A 133 -1.83 -3.61 -9.75
CA CYS A 133 -2.63 -3.20 -8.60
C CYS A 133 -1.80 -2.40 -7.59
N LEU A 134 -0.54 -2.79 -7.32
CA LEU A 134 0.35 -2.02 -6.45
C LEU A 134 0.66 -0.63 -7.03
N VAL A 135 0.79 -0.51 -8.36
CA VAL A 135 0.97 0.81 -9.01
C VAL A 135 -0.24 1.71 -8.78
N LEU A 136 -1.45 1.15 -8.86
CA LEU A 136 -2.68 1.87 -8.52
C LEU A 136 -2.69 2.24 -7.03
N GLU A 137 -2.49 1.25 -6.17
CA GLU A 137 -2.51 1.40 -4.72
C GLU A 137 -1.60 2.53 -4.24
N TYR A 138 -0.30 2.42 -4.52
CA TYR A 138 0.69 3.41 -4.05
C TYR A 138 0.50 4.77 -4.73
N GLY A 139 0.22 4.79 -6.05
CA GLY A 139 0.07 6.04 -6.80
C GLY A 139 -1.15 6.86 -6.37
N VAL A 140 -2.29 6.20 -6.21
CA VAL A 140 -3.52 6.85 -5.77
C VAL A 140 -3.49 7.15 -4.28
N SER A 141 -2.82 6.29 -3.47
CA SER A 141 -2.62 6.54 -2.04
C SER A 141 -1.80 7.81 -1.78
N VAL A 142 -0.74 8.07 -2.55
CA VAL A 142 0.01 9.34 -2.47
C VAL A 142 -0.93 10.53 -2.68
N ALA A 143 -1.81 10.46 -3.66
CA ALA A 143 -2.76 11.53 -3.95
C ALA A 143 -3.78 11.72 -2.80
N ALA A 144 -4.37 10.63 -2.31
CA ALA A 144 -5.33 10.67 -1.20
C ALA A 144 -4.69 11.26 0.08
N VAL A 145 -3.46 10.80 0.39
CA VAL A 145 -2.70 11.31 1.54
C VAL A 145 -2.39 12.79 1.39
N ALA A 146 -2.07 13.25 0.17
CA ALA A 146 -1.76 14.65 -0.10
C ALA A 146 -2.99 15.56 0.01
N VAL A 147 -4.19 15.10 -0.40
CA VAL A 147 -5.45 15.86 -0.20
C VAL A 147 -5.69 16.09 1.29
N GLY A 148 -5.64 15.04 2.09
CA GLY A 148 -5.82 15.17 3.53
C GLY A 148 -4.75 16.02 4.23
N TRP A 149 -3.54 16.08 3.69
CA TRP A 149 -2.52 17.02 4.18
C TRP A 149 -2.96 18.47 3.97
N GLY A 150 -3.57 18.77 2.82
CA GLY A 150 -4.07 20.11 2.50
C GLY A 150 -5.15 20.59 3.48
N GLU A 151 -6.06 19.69 3.89
CA GLU A 151 -7.10 19.99 4.86
C GLU A 151 -6.52 20.36 6.23
N TYR A 152 -5.60 19.55 6.74
CA TYR A 152 -4.92 19.86 8.01
C TYR A 152 -4.01 21.08 7.92
N LEU A 153 -3.44 21.39 6.76
CA LEU A 153 -2.70 22.64 6.57
C LEU A 153 -3.63 23.84 6.67
N ASN A 154 -4.83 23.76 6.10
CA ASN A 154 -5.84 24.80 6.20
C ASN A 154 -6.26 25.06 7.65
N GLU A 155 -6.56 23.99 8.39
CA GLU A 155 -6.90 24.06 9.82
C GLU A 155 -5.76 24.65 10.66
N LEU A 156 -4.52 24.28 10.33
CA LEU A 156 -3.33 24.83 10.98
C LEU A 156 -3.14 26.34 10.72
N LEU A 157 -3.34 26.77 9.48
CA LEU A 157 -3.20 28.17 9.09
C LEU A 157 -4.30 29.02 9.75
N ASP A 158 -5.53 28.53 9.78
CA ASP A 158 -6.64 29.20 10.45
C ASP A 158 -6.36 29.39 11.94
N GLY A 159 -6.00 28.33 12.64
CA GLY A 159 -5.71 28.34 14.07
C GLY A 159 -4.42 29.07 14.48
N THR A 160 -3.51 29.38 13.54
CA THR A 160 -2.26 30.09 13.85
C THR A 160 -2.23 31.54 13.45
N ILE A 161 -2.70 31.87 12.25
CA ILE A 161 -2.64 33.22 11.65
C ILE A 161 -4.00 33.73 11.19
N GLY A 162 -5.09 32.98 11.41
CA GLY A 162 -6.44 33.35 11.02
C GLY A 162 -6.65 33.44 9.50
N VAL A 163 -5.88 32.68 8.71
CA VAL A 163 -5.95 32.70 7.23
C VAL A 163 -6.24 31.29 6.73
N THR A 164 -7.26 31.17 5.89
CA THR A 164 -7.59 29.95 5.15
C THR A 164 -7.27 30.08 3.67
N ILE A 165 -6.80 29.00 3.06
CA ILE A 165 -6.63 28.96 1.60
C ILE A 165 -8.03 28.86 1.00
N PRO A 166 -8.42 29.77 0.05
CA PRO A 166 -9.75 29.73 -0.53
C PRO A 166 -10.10 28.36 -1.13
N ALA A 167 -11.35 27.92 -0.98
CA ALA A 167 -11.83 26.63 -1.47
C ALA A 167 -11.51 26.40 -2.96
N ALA A 168 -11.54 27.46 -3.77
CA ALA A 168 -11.15 27.38 -5.19
C ALA A 168 -9.75 26.80 -5.42
N LEU A 169 -8.81 26.96 -4.45
CA LEU A 169 -7.43 26.53 -4.53
C LEU A 169 -7.08 25.42 -3.54
N SER A 170 -7.98 25.06 -2.63
CA SER A 170 -7.74 24.04 -1.60
C SER A 170 -8.62 22.79 -1.73
N ALA A 171 -9.58 22.80 -2.67
CA ALA A 171 -10.44 21.68 -2.94
C ALA A 171 -10.41 21.27 -4.42
N PRO A 172 -10.60 19.97 -4.73
CA PRO A 172 -10.67 19.51 -6.11
C PRO A 172 -12.02 19.87 -6.78
N PRO A 173 -12.12 19.76 -8.12
CA PRO A 173 -13.40 19.82 -8.81
C PRO A 173 -14.36 18.75 -8.27
N GLY A 174 -15.58 19.15 -7.91
CA GLY A 174 -16.58 18.27 -7.29
C GLY A 174 -16.80 18.55 -5.81
N ASP A 175 -15.79 19.07 -5.08
CA ASP A 175 -15.89 19.46 -3.68
C ASP A 175 -15.86 20.99 -3.50
N GLY A 176 -16.36 21.71 -4.51
CA GLY A 176 -16.49 23.18 -4.47
C GLY A 176 -15.21 23.95 -4.86
N GLY A 177 -14.15 23.26 -5.24
CA GLY A 177 -12.90 23.85 -5.71
C GLY A 177 -12.69 23.76 -7.21
N ILE A 178 -11.59 24.37 -7.68
CA ILE A 178 -11.10 24.25 -9.06
C ILE A 178 -9.88 23.35 -9.10
N PHE A 179 -9.06 23.40 -8.05
CA PHE A 179 -7.74 22.78 -8.03
C PHE A 179 -7.18 22.74 -6.61
N ASN A 180 -6.75 21.57 -6.15
CA ASN A 180 -6.15 21.43 -4.81
C ASN A 180 -4.64 21.71 -4.87
N LEU A 181 -4.28 23.00 -4.71
CA LEU A 181 -2.88 23.44 -4.72
C LEU A 181 -2.05 22.93 -3.54
N PRO A 182 -2.53 22.92 -2.27
CA PRO A 182 -1.79 22.34 -1.18
C PRO A 182 -1.39 20.89 -1.41
N ALA A 183 -2.31 20.05 -1.91
CA ALA A 183 -2.06 18.68 -2.22
C ALA A 183 -0.96 18.50 -3.28
N LEU A 184 -0.98 19.31 -4.33
CA LEU A 184 0.09 19.32 -5.33
C LEU A 184 1.44 19.73 -4.72
N ILE A 185 1.46 20.78 -3.89
CA ILE A 185 2.69 21.31 -3.29
C ILE A 185 3.37 20.23 -2.43
N VAL A 186 2.65 19.51 -1.58
CA VAL A 186 3.27 18.48 -0.72
C VAL A 186 3.84 17.32 -1.53
N VAL A 187 3.19 16.93 -2.63
CA VAL A 187 3.74 15.91 -3.56
C VAL A 187 5.02 16.41 -4.22
N LEU A 188 5.05 17.66 -4.67
CA LEU A 188 6.26 18.28 -5.26
C LEU A 188 7.38 18.45 -4.24
N LEU A 189 7.08 18.79 -2.98
CA LEU A 189 8.06 18.82 -1.90
C LEU A 189 8.65 17.43 -1.66
N ALA A 190 7.81 16.40 -1.53
CA ALA A 190 8.27 15.01 -1.38
C ALA A 190 9.14 14.58 -2.58
N MET A 191 8.75 14.97 -3.80
CA MET A 191 9.55 14.73 -5.00
C MET A 191 10.96 15.35 -4.89
N THR A 192 11.07 16.61 -4.45
CA THR A 192 12.39 17.27 -4.33
C THR A 192 13.29 16.55 -3.35
N PHE A 193 12.76 16.09 -2.21
CA PHE A 193 13.50 15.27 -1.25
C PHE A 193 13.99 13.95 -1.86
N LEU A 194 13.13 13.26 -2.61
CA LEU A 194 13.51 11.98 -3.25
C LEU A 194 14.53 12.16 -4.38
N LEU A 195 14.44 13.24 -5.15
CA LEU A 195 15.42 13.57 -6.19
C LEU A 195 16.81 13.85 -5.62
N GLY A 196 16.87 14.41 -4.40
CA GLY A 196 18.10 14.60 -3.65
C GLY A 196 18.75 13.31 -3.14
N GLY A 197 18.05 12.17 -3.23
CA GLY A 197 18.51 10.88 -2.70
C GLY A 197 18.31 10.77 -1.19
N ALA A 198 17.45 11.61 -0.60
CA ALA A 198 17.14 11.55 0.83
C ALA A 198 16.45 10.21 1.15
N ARG A 199 17.06 9.48 2.08
CA ARG A 199 16.47 8.29 2.71
C ARG A 199 16.03 8.70 4.11
N GLU A 200 14.78 8.41 4.43
CA GLU A 200 14.32 8.56 5.80
C GLU A 200 15.12 7.61 6.70
N SER A 201 15.79 8.15 7.73
CA SER A 201 16.51 7.28 8.65
C SER A 201 15.50 6.53 9.53
N ALA A 202 15.79 5.27 9.89
CA ALA A 202 14.93 4.48 10.77
C ALA A 202 14.67 5.19 12.14
N ARG A 203 15.57 6.06 12.58
CA ARG A 203 15.38 6.88 13.78
C ARG A 203 14.37 8.00 13.55
N ALA A 204 14.48 8.73 12.43
CA ALA A 204 13.54 9.79 12.08
C ALA A 204 12.13 9.21 11.94
N ASN A 205 11.98 8.10 11.22
CA ASN A 205 10.71 7.40 11.11
C ASN A 205 10.15 7.00 12.49
N THR A 206 10.98 6.44 13.39
CA THR A 206 10.53 6.08 14.74
C THR A 206 10.04 7.30 15.53
N ILE A 207 10.74 8.42 15.46
CA ILE A 207 10.32 9.68 16.13
C ILE A 207 8.97 10.15 15.57
N MET A 208 8.83 10.18 14.24
CA MET A 208 7.59 10.57 13.58
C MET A 208 6.41 9.66 13.99
N VAL A 209 6.63 8.35 14.06
CA VAL A 209 5.60 7.40 14.50
C VAL A 209 5.20 7.61 15.95
N VAL A 210 6.16 7.87 16.83
CA VAL A 210 5.88 8.19 18.24
C VAL A 210 5.04 9.47 18.35
N VAL A 211 5.36 10.51 17.57
CA VAL A 211 4.58 11.75 17.50
C VAL A 211 3.14 11.48 17.04
N LYS A 212 2.97 10.67 15.99
CA LYS A 212 1.64 10.27 15.47
C LYS A 212 0.80 9.56 16.54
N ILE A 213 1.38 8.56 17.21
CA ILE A 213 0.71 7.80 18.28
C ILE A 213 0.37 8.73 19.44
N ALA A 214 1.31 9.58 19.86
CA ALA A 214 1.09 10.54 20.95
C ALA A 214 -0.05 11.53 20.61
N ALA A 215 -0.12 12.03 19.39
CA ALA A 215 -1.19 12.90 18.92
C ALA A 215 -2.58 12.22 18.99
N LEU A 216 -2.68 10.96 18.54
CA LEU A 216 -3.94 10.21 18.61
C LEU A 216 -4.33 9.81 20.04
N VAL A 217 -3.36 9.47 20.89
CA VAL A 217 -3.60 9.22 22.32
C VAL A 217 -4.05 10.50 23.02
N LEU A 218 -3.42 11.64 22.71
CA LEU A 218 -3.84 12.95 23.21
C LEU A 218 -5.28 13.28 22.76
N PHE A 219 -5.61 13.03 21.48
CA PHE A 219 -6.96 13.17 20.98
C PHE A 219 -7.95 12.33 21.80
N CYS A 220 -7.65 11.05 22.05
CA CYS A 220 -8.52 10.18 22.84
C CYS A 220 -8.69 10.70 24.29
N ALA A 221 -7.59 11.16 24.92
CA ALA A 221 -7.62 11.66 26.31
C ALA A 221 -8.45 12.94 26.45
N ILE A 222 -8.41 13.82 25.48
CA ILE A 222 -9.21 15.05 25.46
C ILE A 222 -10.64 14.76 24.98
N GLY A 223 -10.79 14.07 23.87
CA GLY A 223 -12.08 13.81 23.23
C GLY A 223 -13.05 13.03 24.12
N VAL A 224 -12.54 12.14 24.99
CA VAL A 224 -13.38 11.41 25.94
C VAL A 224 -14.14 12.33 26.92
N GLN A 225 -13.63 13.54 27.18
CA GLN A 225 -14.31 14.52 28.04
C GLN A 225 -15.60 15.08 27.39
N GLY A 226 -15.65 15.10 26.05
CA GLY A 226 -16.84 15.47 25.28
C GLY A 226 -17.79 14.30 24.97
N PHE A 227 -17.48 13.11 25.47
CA PHE A 227 -18.26 11.90 25.17
C PHE A 227 -19.70 11.99 25.67
N ARG A 228 -20.65 11.76 24.78
CA ARG A 228 -22.10 11.73 25.06
C ARG A 228 -22.68 10.41 24.58
N SER A 229 -23.24 9.62 25.49
CA SER A 229 -23.87 8.32 25.14
C SER A 229 -25.01 8.46 24.14
N GLY A 230 -25.74 9.59 24.15
CA GLY A 230 -26.79 9.92 23.19
C GLY A 230 -26.32 9.93 21.73
N ASN A 231 -25.04 10.19 21.47
CA ASN A 231 -24.49 10.13 20.12
C ASN A 231 -24.46 8.69 19.53
N TYR A 232 -24.63 7.67 20.37
CA TYR A 232 -24.73 6.25 19.99
C TYR A 232 -26.18 5.76 19.89
N GLU A 233 -27.18 6.60 20.15
CA GLU A 233 -28.56 6.27 19.85
C GLU A 233 -28.71 6.00 18.36
N ASN A 234 -29.49 4.97 17.99
CA ASN A 234 -29.55 4.48 16.63
C ASN A 234 -28.16 4.13 16.07
N PHE A 235 -27.51 3.15 16.73
CA PHE A 235 -26.12 2.74 16.46
C PHE A 235 -25.83 2.44 14.97
N MET A 236 -26.78 1.81 14.27
CA MET A 236 -26.62 1.43 12.84
C MET A 236 -27.71 2.08 11.96
N PRO A 237 -27.70 3.40 11.76
CA PRO A 237 -28.76 4.10 11.05
C PRO A 237 -28.93 3.68 9.58
N LEU A 238 -27.85 3.24 8.96
CA LEU A 238 -27.78 2.79 7.55
C LEU A 238 -27.59 1.26 7.44
N GLY A 239 -27.78 0.54 8.55
CA GLY A 239 -27.67 -0.91 8.59
C GLY A 239 -26.30 -1.46 8.23
N MET A 240 -26.22 -2.78 8.01
CA MET A 240 -24.96 -3.47 7.68
C MET A 240 -24.39 -3.03 6.32
N ALA A 241 -25.22 -2.60 5.38
CA ALA A 241 -24.77 -2.08 4.09
C ALA A 241 -23.90 -0.82 4.28
N GLY A 242 -24.34 0.13 5.14
CA GLY A 242 -23.57 1.30 5.49
C GLY A 242 -22.26 0.96 6.21
N VAL A 243 -22.31 0.03 7.17
CA VAL A 243 -21.12 -0.46 7.88
C VAL A 243 -20.11 -1.08 6.92
N SER A 244 -20.58 -1.90 5.96
CA SER A 244 -19.71 -2.53 4.96
C SER A 244 -19.12 -1.50 3.99
N ALA A 245 -19.90 -0.54 3.53
CA ALA A 245 -19.43 0.53 2.64
C ALA A 245 -18.37 1.40 3.34
N ALA A 246 -18.64 1.84 4.58
CA ALA A 246 -17.66 2.56 5.38
C ALA A 246 -16.39 1.71 5.64
N GLY A 247 -16.54 0.42 5.95
CA GLY A 247 -15.43 -0.50 6.14
C GLY A 247 -14.55 -0.63 4.90
N ALA A 248 -15.16 -0.67 3.72
CA ALA A 248 -14.43 -0.73 2.45
C ALA A 248 -13.61 0.54 2.18
N THR A 249 -14.17 1.73 2.45
CA THR A 249 -13.42 3.00 2.38
C THR A 249 -12.33 3.07 3.46
N LEU A 250 -12.66 2.66 4.71
CA LEU A 250 -11.72 2.64 5.83
C LEU A 250 -10.59 1.61 5.67
N PHE A 251 -10.74 0.64 4.78
CA PHE A 251 -9.66 -0.30 4.49
C PHE A 251 -8.41 0.42 4.01
N PHE A 252 -8.58 1.56 3.34
CA PHE A 252 -7.48 2.49 3.03
C PHE A 252 -6.59 2.80 4.24
N SER A 253 -7.19 2.95 5.43
CA SER A 253 -6.47 3.27 6.67
C SER A 253 -5.51 2.16 7.14
N TYR A 254 -5.70 0.93 6.65
CA TYR A 254 -4.88 -0.22 7.00
C TYR A 254 -3.75 -0.49 6.00
N ILE A 255 -3.74 0.21 4.86
CA ILE A 255 -2.67 0.08 3.86
C ILE A 255 -1.35 0.51 4.47
N GLY A 256 -0.29 -0.27 4.21
CA GLY A 256 1.07 0.00 4.71
C GLY A 256 1.55 -0.95 5.81
N PHE A 257 0.69 -1.81 6.40
CA PHE A 257 1.18 -2.80 7.36
C PHE A 257 2.21 -3.78 6.72
N ASP A 258 2.15 -3.95 5.43
CA ASP A 258 3.07 -4.77 4.64
C ASP A 258 4.40 -4.06 4.33
N ALA A 259 4.53 -2.77 4.64
CA ALA A 259 5.75 -1.99 4.39
C ALA A 259 7.00 -2.60 5.05
N ALA A 260 6.86 -3.27 6.21
CA ALA A 260 7.97 -4.03 6.78
C ALA A 260 8.52 -5.11 5.82
N SER A 261 7.67 -5.68 4.96
CA SER A 261 8.09 -6.71 4.01
C SER A 261 9.05 -6.15 2.96
N THR A 262 8.91 -4.88 2.58
CA THR A 262 9.81 -4.21 1.62
C THR A 262 11.20 -3.96 2.20
N ALA A 263 11.33 -3.92 3.53
CA ALA A 263 12.59 -3.78 4.26
C ALA A 263 13.21 -5.13 4.66
N GLY A 264 12.71 -6.23 4.10
CA GLY A 264 13.14 -7.60 4.45
C GLY A 264 14.64 -7.86 4.29
N GLU A 265 15.25 -7.27 3.26
CA GLU A 265 16.68 -7.42 2.99
C GLU A 265 17.57 -6.68 4.01
N GLU A 266 17.04 -5.66 4.69
CA GLU A 266 17.73 -4.88 5.72
C GLU A 266 17.48 -5.43 7.14
N ALA A 267 16.62 -6.43 7.30
CA ALA A 267 16.28 -7.02 8.58
C ALA A 267 17.39 -7.93 9.10
N LYS A 268 17.72 -7.81 10.41
CA LYS A 268 18.72 -8.68 11.07
C LYS A 268 18.31 -10.15 11.06
N ASN A 269 17.05 -10.42 11.40
CA ASN A 269 16.45 -11.73 11.45
C ASN A 269 15.13 -11.75 10.68
N ALA A 270 15.19 -11.51 9.35
CA ALA A 270 14.03 -11.30 8.49
C ALA A 270 12.95 -12.38 8.67
N GLN A 271 13.32 -13.65 8.65
CA GLN A 271 12.40 -14.78 8.78
C GLN A 271 11.57 -14.77 10.07
N ARG A 272 12.14 -14.28 11.17
CA ARG A 272 11.49 -14.23 12.49
C ARG A 272 10.81 -12.89 12.73
N ASP A 273 11.48 -11.79 12.37
CA ASP A 273 11.08 -10.45 12.79
C ASP A 273 10.01 -9.84 11.85
N LEU A 274 10.02 -10.17 10.53
CA LEU A 274 9.01 -9.70 9.60
C LEU A 274 7.58 -10.16 9.97
N PRO A 275 7.32 -11.46 10.18
CA PRO A 275 5.99 -11.92 10.58
C PRO A 275 5.49 -11.23 11.84
N ARG A 276 6.37 -11.06 12.84
CA ARG A 276 6.03 -10.43 14.11
C ARG A 276 5.77 -8.93 13.95
N ALA A 277 6.57 -8.23 13.17
CA ALA A 277 6.42 -6.81 12.92
C ALA A 277 5.09 -6.51 12.22
N ILE A 278 4.73 -7.28 11.19
CA ILE A 278 3.48 -7.16 10.46
C ILE A 278 2.28 -7.33 11.42
N MET A 279 2.29 -8.40 12.22
CA MET A 279 1.19 -8.69 13.13
C MET A 279 1.09 -7.67 14.26
N LEU A 280 2.23 -7.29 14.87
CA LEU A 280 2.26 -6.34 15.97
C LEU A 280 1.81 -4.95 15.54
N SER A 281 2.28 -4.46 14.38
CA SER A 281 1.87 -3.17 13.85
C SER A 281 0.37 -3.12 13.58
N LEU A 282 -0.18 -4.16 12.98
CA LEU A 282 -1.61 -4.21 12.66
C LEU A 282 -2.49 -4.22 13.93
N ILE A 283 -2.10 -4.98 14.95
CA ILE A 283 -2.84 -5.01 16.24
C ILE A 283 -2.81 -3.63 16.89
N ILE A 284 -1.64 -3.00 16.99
CA ILE A 284 -1.49 -1.67 17.58
C ILE A 284 -2.36 -0.65 16.84
N VAL A 285 -2.28 -0.64 15.51
CA VAL A 285 -3.02 0.31 14.66
C VAL A 285 -4.52 0.07 14.78
N THR A 286 -4.98 -1.19 14.73
CA THR A 286 -6.42 -1.51 14.84
C THR A 286 -7.01 -1.04 16.17
N VAL A 287 -6.32 -1.32 17.28
CA VAL A 287 -6.78 -0.88 18.61
C VAL A 287 -6.87 0.64 18.65
N LEU A 288 -5.85 1.33 18.16
CA LEU A 288 -5.82 2.79 18.17
C LEU A 288 -6.93 3.38 17.29
N TYR A 289 -7.17 2.83 16.10
CA TYR A 289 -8.22 3.29 15.19
C TYR A 289 -9.62 3.12 15.77
N VAL A 290 -9.90 1.97 16.37
CA VAL A 290 -11.19 1.72 17.02
C VAL A 290 -11.41 2.68 18.19
N LEU A 291 -10.37 2.95 18.99
CA LEU A 291 -10.45 3.91 20.11
C LEU A 291 -10.70 5.33 19.60
N VAL A 292 -9.94 5.79 18.60
CA VAL A 292 -10.11 7.13 18.02
C VAL A 292 -11.49 7.28 17.42
N ALA A 293 -11.97 6.30 16.64
CA ALA A 293 -13.30 6.34 16.04
C ALA A 293 -14.40 6.37 17.10
N ALA A 294 -14.27 5.56 18.16
CA ALA A 294 -15.23 5.53 19.25
C ALA A 294 -15.29 6.89 19.98
N VAL A 295 -14.15 7.46 20.28
CA VAL A 295 -14.10 8.78 20.95
C VAL A 295 -14.65 9.88 20.03
N ALA A 296 -14.29 9.88 18.75
CA ALA A 296 -14.72 10.89 17.79
C ALA A 296 -16.24 10.93 17.65
N VAL A 297 -16.88 9.78 17.42
CA VAL A 297 -18.34 9.71 17.31
C VAL A 297 -19.03 9.94 18.65
N GLY A 298 -18.40 9.54 19.77
CA GLY A 298 -18.91 9.85 21.11
C GLY A 298 -18.91 11.33 21.42
N ALA A 299 -17.88 12.07 20.97
CA ALA A 299 -17.71 13.50 21.23
C ALA A 299 -18.56 14.38 20.29
N ARG A 300 -18.80 13.97 19.05
CA ARG A 300 -19.48 14.76 18.02
C ARG A 300 -20.59 13.94 17.33
N PRO A 301 -21.80 14.50 17.14
CA PRO A 301 -22.89 13.83 16.40
C PRO A 301 -22.45 13.43 14.98
N TRP A 302 -22.68 12.19 14.59
CA TRP A 302 -22.21 11.63 13.31
C TRP A 302 -22.67 12.41 12.07
N ARG A 303 -23.83 13.08 12.14
CA ARG A 303 -24.40 13.88 11.02
C ARG A 303 -23.63 15.14 10.72
N THR A 304 -22.77 15.60 11.61
CA THR A 304 -21.98 16.83 11.45
C THR A 304 -20.56 16.58 10.94
N PHE A 305 -20.21 15.32 10.60
CA PHE A 305 -18.90 14.99 10.05
C PHE A 305 -18.74 15.34 8.56
N THR A 306 -19.82 15.73 7.89
CA THR A 306 -19.79 16.11 6.47
C THR A 306 -19.14 17.47 6.19
N ASP A 307 -18.87 18.26 7.23
CA ASP A 307 -18.49 19.66 7.10
C ASP A 307 -16.96 19.86 7.00
N SER A 308 -16.14 18.86 7.37
CA SER A 308 -14.68 18.99 7.33
C SER A 308 -13.97 17.62 7.39
N GLU A 309 -12.93 17.49 6.57
CA GLU A 309 -12.01 16.35 6.59
C GLU A 309 -11.01 16.43 7.76
N ALA A 310 -10.74 17.62 8.33
CA ALA A 310 -9.92 17.80 9.55
C ALA A 310 -10.72 17.59 10.85
N SER A 311 -11.70 16.68 10.83
CA SER A 311 -12.68 16.47 11.91
C SER A 311 -12.08 16.25 13.30
N LEU A 312 -10.92 15.60 13.42
CA LEU A 312 -10.29 15.34 14.72
C LEU A 312 -9.80 16.64 15.40
N ALA A 313 -9.22 17.57 14.64
CA ALA A 313 -8.76 18.86 15.17
C ALA A 313 -9.95 19.69 15.65
N GLN A 314 -11.01 19.76 14.86
CA GLN A 314 -12.24 20.47 15.22
C GLN A 314 -12.90 19.88 16.47
N ILE A 315 -12.97 18.54 16.60
CA ILE A 315 -13.50 17.91 17.82
C ILE A 315 -12.71 18.34 19.05
N MET A 316 -11.36 18.43 18.94
CA MET A 316 -10.56 18.90 20.09
C MET A 316 -10.87 20.35 20.47
N THR A 317 -11.04 21.24 19.49
CA THR A 317 -11.45 22.62 19.73
C THR A 317 -12.83 22.70 20.38
N ASP A 318 -13.81 21.96 19.83
CA ASP A 318 -15.19 21.94 20.34
C ASP A 318 -15.28 21.40 21.77
N VAL A 319 -14.54 20.36 22.10
CA VAL A 319 -14.56 19.72 23.43
C VAL A 319 -13.89 20.57 24.49
N THR A 320 -12.79 21.24 24.14
CA THR A 320 -12.00 22.04 25.11
C THR A 320 -12.44 23.50 25.17
N GLY A 321 -13.14 23.99 24.15
CA GLY A 321 -13.42 25.42 23.97
C GLY A 321 -12.15 26.26 23.72
N GLN A 322 -11.03 25.62 23.33
CA GLN A 322 -9.73 26.26 23.12
C GLN A 322 -9.15 25.86 21.76
N GLU A 323 -8.92 26.82 20.89
CA GLU A 323 -8.32 26.61 19.56
C GLU A 323 -6.92 26.00 19.63
N PHE A 324 -6.18 26.26 20.70
CA PHE A 324 -4.82 25.73 20.90
C PHE A 324 -4.73 24.20 20.69
N TRP A 325 -5.68 23.42 21.23
CA TRP A 325 -5.64 21.97 21.16
C TRP A 325 -5.93 21.44 19.75
N GLY A 326 -6.87 22.06 19.03
CA GLY A 326 -7.14 21.76 17.63
C GLY A 326 -5.94 22.07 16.73
N THR A 327 -5.37 23.28 16.90
CA THR A 327 -4.17 23.75 16.19
C THR A 327 -2.95 22.84 16.46
N LEU A 328 -2.75 22.43 17.72
CA LEU A 328 -1.68 21.48 18.07
C LEU A 328 -1.85 20.13 17.36
N LEU A 329 -3.08 19.59 17.32
CA LEU A 329 -3.34 18.36 16.61
C LEU A 329 -3.15 18.53 15.10
N ALA A 330 -3.60 19.65 14.53
CA ALA A 330 -3.41 19.98 13.12
C ALA A 330 -1.92 20.06 12.76
N PHE A 331 -1.10 20.70 13.59
CA PHE A 331 0.36 20.73 13.40
C PHE A 331 0.96 19.31 13.41
N CYS A 332 0.60 18.48 14.39
CA CYS A 332 1.06 17.09 14.45
C CYS A 332 0.61 16.30 13.21
N ALA A 333 -0.61 16.50 12.74
CA ALA A 333 -1.16 15.85 11.56
C ALA A 333 -0.44 16.28 10.27
N VAL A 334 -0.19 17.58 10.08
CA VAL A 334 0.55 18.12 8.93
C VAL A 334 1.93 17.46 8.82
N VAL A 335 2.69 17.42 9.91
CA VAL A 335 4.01 16.78 9.95
C VAL A 335 3.89 15.27 9.71
N ALA A 336 2.93 14.62 10.35
CA ALA A 336 2.68 13.19 10.27
C ALA A 336 2.33 12.77 8.84
N ILE A 337 1.36 13.45 8.21
CA ILE A 337 0.85 13.11 6.88
C ILE A 337 1.90 13.39 5.81
N ALA A 338 2.66 14.49 5.91
CA ALA A 338 3.76 14.78 4.98
C ALA A 338 4.80 13.64 4.92
N SER A 339 5.11 13.02 6.09
CA SER A 339 6.04 11.87 6.11
C SER A 339 5.47 10.66 5.39
N VAL A 340 4.14 10.46 5.43
CA VAL A 340 3.49 9.36 4.70
C VAL A 340 3.53 9.60 3.20
N VAL A 341 3.26 10.84 2.73
CA VAL A 341 3.40 11.19 1.30
C VAL A 341 4.79 10.80 0.79
N LEU A 342 5.83 11.16 1.54
CA LEU A 342 7.22 10.86 1.18
C LEU A 342 7.47 9.33 1.12
N THR A 343 7.03 8.61 2.14
CA THR A 343 7.26 7.16 2.28
C THR A 343 6.52 6.37 1.22
N VAL A 344 5.24 6.70 0.96
CA VAL A 344 4.42 6.01 -0.03
C VAL A 344 4.89 6.33 -1.46
N LEU A 345 5.25 7.59 -1.74
CA LEU A 345 5.84 7.99 -3.02
C LEU A 345 7.17 7.26 -3.28
N TYR A 346 8.01 7.12 -2.25
CA TYR A 346 9.22 6.29 -2.33
C TYR A 346 8.88 4.84 -2.68
N GLY A 347 7.91 4.23 -1.98
CA GLY A 347 7.42 2.88 -2.24
C GLY A 347 6.97 2.69 -3.68
N GLN A 348 6.18 3.63 -4.21
CA GLN A 348 5.72 3.62 -5.61
C GLN A 348 6.89 3.56 -6.60
N THR A 349 7.92 4.38 -6.38
CA THR A 349 9.10 4.35 -7.26
C THR A 349 9.83 3.01 -7.23
N ARG A 350 9.81 2.31 -6.09
CA ARG A 350 10.44 0.99 -5.92
C ARG A 350 9.68 -0.14 -6.59
N VAL A 351 8.35 -0.12 -6.54
CA VAL A 351 7.50 -1.08 -7.25
C VAL A 351 7.77 -0.99 -8.76
N LEU A 352 7.68 0.20 -9.34
CA LEU A 352 7.96 0.42 -10.77
C LEU A 352 9.41 0.09 -11.14
N PHE A 353 10.37 0.37 -10.26
CA PHE A 353 11.77 -0.01 -10.45
C PHE A 353 11.93 -1.53 -10.55
N ALA A 354 11.30 -2.29 -9.64
CA ALA A 354 11.34 -3.75 -9.64
C ALA A 354 10.70 -4.34 -10.91
N MET A 355 9.51 -3.86 -11.28
CA MET A 355 8.82 -4.29 -12.51
C MET A 355 9.63 -3.95 -13.77
N SER A 356 10.34 -2.80 -13.80
CA SER A 356 11.20 -2.40 -14.90
C SER A 356 12.47 -3.26 -14.98
N ARG A 357 13.02 -3.63 -13.83
CA ARG A 357 14.16 -4.56 -13.75
C ARG A 357 13.81 -5.93 -14.30
N ASP A 358 12.59 -6.40 -14.06
CA ASP A 358 12.08 -7.66 -14.60
C ASP A 358 11.68 -7.55 -16.10
N GLY A 359 11.74 -6.34 -16.68
CA GLY A 359 11.45 -6.09 -18.11
C GLY A 359 9.98 -5.88 -18.42
N LEU A 360 9.10 -5.88 -17.41
CA LEU A 360 7.65 -5.77 -17.58
C LEU A 360 7.18 -4.33 -17.87
N VAL A 361 7.94 -3.32 -17.43
CA VAL A 361 7.70 -1.90 -17.74
C VAL A 361 8.96 -1.26 -18.34
N PRO A 362 8.85 -0.08 -19.00
CA PRO A 362 9.97 0.55 -19.70
C PRO A 362 11.21 0.78 -18.83
N LYS A 363 12.39 0.63 -19.42
CA LYS A 363 13.70 0.80 -18.74
C LYS A 363 13.91 2.20 -18.13
N VAL A 364 13.11 3.19 -18.50
CA VAL A 364 13.18 4.54 -17.91
C VAL A 364 12.94 4.52 -16.40
N PHE A 365 12.10 3.60 -15.92
CA PHE A 365 11.77 3.47 -14.50
C PHE A 365 12.87 2.78 -13.67
N SER A 366 13.80 2.05 -14.30
CA SER A 366 14.94 1.42 -13.62
C SER A 366 16.27 2.16 -13.80
N ARG A 367 16.31 3.30 -14.55
CA ARG A 367 17.52 4.08 -14.70
C ARG A 367 17.83 4.86 -13.45
N VAL A 368 18.98 4.58 -12.85
CA VAL A 368 19.50 5.24 -11.64
C VAL A 368 20.47 6.35 -12.02
N HIS A 369 20.35 7.50 -11.37
CA HIS A 369 21.27 8.61 -11.59
C HIS A 369 22.62 8.36 -10.88
N PRO A 370 23.78 8.45 -11.57
CA PRO A 370 25.07 8.02 -11.01
C PRO A 370 25.49 8.72 -9.72
N LYS A 371 25.16 10.02 -9.56
CA LYS A 371 25.56 10.79 -8.37
C LYS A 371 24.64 10.63 -7.17
N SER A 372 23.30 10.53 -7.38
CA SER A 372 22.33 10.49 -6.27
C SER A 372 21.89 9.07 -5.91
N GLY A 373 22.15 8.08 -6.77
CA GLY A 373 21.62 6.72 -6.58
C GLY A 373 20.10 6.62 -6.65
N ALA A 374 19.41 7.71 -7.07
CA ALA A 374 17.96 7.76 -7.15
C ALA A 374 17.47 7.56 -8.60
N PRO A 375 16.34 6.91 -8.82
CA PRO A 375 15.71 6.77 -10.14
C PRO A 375 14.96 8.05 -10.53
N ARG A 376 15.68 9.12 -10.87
CA ARG A 376 15.13 10.47 -11.06
C ARG A 376 13.96 10.53 -12.06
N ALA A 377 14.07 9.87 -13.21
CA ALA A 377 13.00 9.88 -14.21
C ALA A 377 11.73 9.21 -13.69
N ASN A 378 11.87 8.10 -12.98
CA ASN A 378 10.77 7.40 -12.32
C ASN A 378 10.11 8.34 -11.29
N THR A 379 10.90 8.94 -10.39
CA THR A 379 10.40 9.87 -9.37
C THR A 379 9.63 11.04 -10.00
N LEU A 380 10.16 11.68 -11.05
CA LEU A 380 9.48 12.78 -11.73
C LEU A 380 8.14 12.37 -12.35
N ILE A 381 8.13 11.26 -13.12
CA ILE A 381 6.91 10.78 -13.79
C ILE A 381 5.83 10.45 -12.77
N VAL A 382 6.20 9.68 -11.73
CA VAL A 382 5.27 9.26 -10.69
C VAL A 382 4.75 10.44 -9.89
N SER A 383 5.63 11.35 -9.46
CA SER A 383 5.20 12.53 -8.68
C SER A 383 4.28 13.44 -9.47
N LEU A 384 4.54 13.65 -10.77
CA LEU A 384 3.65 14.43 -11.61
C LEU A 384 2.27 13.76 -11.74
N PHE A 385 2.25 12.45 -11.96
CA PHE A 385 1.01 11.68 -12.03
C PHE A 385 0.22 11.77 -10.71
N CYS A 386 0.87 11.49 -9.56
CA CYS A 386 0.24 11.59 -8.25
C CYS A 386 -0.21 13.02 -7.92
N GLY A 387 0.59 14.03 -8.28
CA GLY A 387 0.25 15.44 -8.08
C GLY A 387 -1.00 15.87 -8.87
N VAL A 388 -1.14 15.43 -10.11
CA VAL A 388 -2.34 15.69 -10.93
C VAL A 388 -3.56 15.02 -10.32
N LEU A 389 -3.44 13.76 -9.87
CA LEU A 389 -4.55 13.07 -9.19
C LEU A 389 -4.96 13.80 -7.90
N ALA A 390 -3.99 14.19 -7.07
CA ALA A 390 -4.22 14.91 -5.82
C ALA A 390 -4.89 16.28 -6.03
N ALA A 391 -4.55 16.94 -7.13
CA ALA A 391 -5.12 18.25 -7.46
C ALA A 391 -6.55 18.18 -8.01
N ALA A 392 -6.94 17.05 -8.64
CA ALA A 392 -8.13 16.97 -9.46
C ALA A 392 -9.22 16.04 -8.93
N ILE A 393 -8.93 15.11 -8.01
CA ILE A 393 -9.84 14.04 -7.59
C ILE A 393 -10.17 14.16 -6.10
N PRO A 394 -11.46 14.06 -5.70
CA PRO A 394 -11.92 14.05 -4.31
C PRO A 394 -11.32 12.89 -3.50
N LEU A 395 -11.08 13.14 -2.20
CA LEU A 395 -10.46 12.18 -1.29
C LEU A 395 -11.20 10.84 -1.23
N GLY A 396 -12.52 10.86 -1.10
CA GLY A 396 -13.32 9.64 -1.00
C GLY A 396 -13.16 8.72 -2.20
N GLN A 397 -13.10 9.30 -3.43
CA GLN A 397 -12.85 8.52 -4.65
C GLN A 397 -11.44 7.96 -4.71
N LEU A 398 -10.43 8.72 -4.25
CA LEU A 398 -9.05 8.26 -4.16
C LEU A 398 -8.91 7.13 -3.14
N ALA A 399 -9.54 7.26 -1.97
CA ALA A 399 -9.52 6.22 -0.93
C ALA A 399 -10.17 4.92 -1.41
N ASP A 400 -11.33 5.00 -2.06
CA ASP A 400 -12.03 3.85 -2.62
C ASP A 400 -11.22 3.18 -3.74
N ALA A 401 -10.60 3.97 -4.64
CA ALA A 401 -9.77 3.44 -5.73
C ALA A 401 -8.48 2.78 -5.21
N THR A 402 -7.90 3.31 -4.13
CA THR A 402 -6.77 2.66 -3.46
C THR A 402 -7.22 1.36 -2.81
N SER A 403 -8.33 1.38 -2.09
CA SER A 403 -8.86 0.21 -1.36
C SER A 403 -9.16 -0.96 -2.30
N ILE A 404 -9.78 -0.73 -3.46
CA ILE A 404 -10.10 -1.84 -4.39
C ILE A 404 -8.82 -2.49 -4.95
N GLY A 405 -7.79 -1.70 -5.28
CA GLY A 405 -6.50 -2.22 -5.76
C GLY A 405 -5.80 -3.07 -4.70
N THR A 406 -5.74 -2.57 -3.46
CA THR A 406 -5.12 -3.27 -2.33
C THR A 406 -5.88 -4.53 -1.93
N LEU A 407 -7.21 -4.46 -1.82
CA LEU A 407 -8.06 -5.63 -1.53
C LEU A 407 -7.88 -6.73 -2.56
N PHE A 408 -7.78 -6.36 -3.85
CA PHE A 408 -7.52 -7.32 -4.91
C PHE A 408 -6.13 -7.95 -4.80
N ALA A 409 -5.08 -7.15 -4.55
CA ALA A 409 -3.73 -7.67 -4.32
C ALA A 409 -3.68 -8.60 -3.09
N PHE A 410 -4.37 -8.25 -1.99
CA PHE A 410 -4.42 -9.07 -0.79
C PHE A 410 -5.23 -10.37 -0.98
N ALA A 411 -6.28 -10.32 -1.79
CA ALA A 411 -6.98 -11.55 -2.21
C ALA A 411 -6.02 -12.51 -2.94
N LEU A 412 -5.17 -11.99 -3.83
CA LEU A 412 -4.14 -12.79 -4.50
C LEU A 412 -3.08 -13.33 -3.52
N VAL A 413 -2.67 -12.55 -2.52
CA VAL A 413 -1.72 -12.99 -1.48
C VAL A 413 -2.30 -14.15 -0.65
N ASN A 414 -3.59 -14.09 -0.31
CA ASN A 414 -4.28 -15.19 0.38
C ASN A 414 -4.30 -16.47 -0.46
N VAL A 415 -4.48 -16.35 -1.78
CA VAL A 415 -4.39 -17.50 -2.71
C VAL A 415 -2.93 -17.98 -2.81
N ALA A 416 -1.96 -17.07 -2.88
CA ALA A 416 -0.54 -17.38 -3.04
C ALA A 416 -0.01 -18.29 -1.92
N VAL A 417 -0.40 -18.06 -0.66
CA VAL A 417 -0.02 -18.92 0.47
C VAL A 417 -0.49 -20.36 0.27
N VAL A 418 -1.76 -20.54 -0.16
CA VAL A 418 -2.33 -21.88 -0.39
C VAL A 418 -1.62 -22.58 -1.56
N VAL A 419 -1.36 -21.84 -2.63
CA VAL A 419 -0.61 -22.36 -3.80
C VAL A 419 0.80 -22.75 -3.41
N LEU A 420 1.53 -21.89 -2.66
CA LEU A 420 2.90 -22.17 -2.22
C LEU A 420 2.98 -23.41 -1.33
N ARG A 421 2.01 -23.60 -0.45
CA ARG A 421 1.96 -24.81 0.41
C ARG A 421 1.76 -26.10 -0.37
N ARG A 422 0.98 -26.05 -1.46
CA ARG A 422 0.74 -27.22 -2.32
C ARG A 422 1.89 -27.49 -3.27
N THR A 423 2.53 -26.44 -3.80
CA THR A 423 3.58 -26.60 -4.84
C THR A 423 4.98 -26.78 -4.26
N ARG A 424 5.24 -26.25 -3.07
CA ARG A 424 6.54 -26.34 -2.38
C ARG A 424 6.33 -26.69 -0.90
N PRO A 425 5.86 -27.91 -0.57
CA PRO A 425 5.58 -28.35 0.79
C PRO A 425 6.84 -28.35 1.66
N ASP A 426 8.01 -28.66 1.07
CA ASP A 426 9.29 -28.87 1.78
C ASP A 426 10.01 -27.55 2.14
N MET A 427 9.51 -26.40 1.68
CA MET A 427 10.12 -25.12 2.04
C MET A 427 10.06 -24.87 3.55
N HIS A 428 11.20 -24.46 4.12
CA HIS A 428 11.27 -24.07 5.52
C HIS A 428 10.45 -22.80 5.77
N ARG A 429 9.50 -22.86 6.71
CA ARG A 429 8.61 -21.76 7.11
C ARG A 429 8.77 -21.49 8.59
N THR A 430 9.28 -20.33 8.95
CA THR A 430 9.42 -19.89 10.35
C THR A 430 8.10 -19.50 10.98
N PHE A 431 7.16 -18.98 10.15
CA PHE A 431 5.78 -18.73 10.53
C PHE A 431 4.86 -19.49 9.59
N ARG A 432 3.84 -20.12 10.14
CA ARG A 432 2.77 -20.79 9.37
C ARG A 432 1.43 -20.24 9.76
N VAL A 433 0.64 -19.80 8.79
CA VAL A 433 -0.74 -19.39 9.04
C VAL A 433 -1.48 -20.54 9.73
N PRO A 434 -2.04 -20.30 10.92
CA PRO A 434 -2.82 -21.33 11.60
C PRO A 434 -4.07 -21.67 10.78
N LEU A 435 -4.64 -22.86 11.00
CA LEU A 435 -5.86 -23.35 10.35
C LEU A 435 -5.89 -23.17 8.82
N ALA A 436 -4.73 -23.14 8.15
CA ALA A 436 -4.72 -23.09 6.69
C ALA A 436 -5.25 -24.42 6.10
N PRO A 437 -6.12 -24.39 5.07
CA PRO A 437 -6.42 -23.23 4.20
C PRO A 437 -7.57 -22.32 4.66
N VAL A 438 -8.16 -22.53 5.84
CA VAL A 438 -9.39 -21.83 6.26
C VAL A 438 -9.15 -20.32 6.44
N LEU A 439 -8.12 -19.90 7.20
CA LEU A 439 -7.88 -18.47 7.43
C LEU A 439 -7.49 -17.71 6.14
N PRO A 440 -6.64 -18.22 5.24
CA PRO A 440 -6.47 -17.61 3.93
C PRO A 440 -7.76 -17.52 3.10
N ALA A 441 -8.62 -18.56 3.15
CA ALA A 441 -9.90 -18.53 2.45
C ALA A 441 -10.86 -17.48 3.04
N LEU A 442 -10.89 -17.31 4.36
CA LEU A 442 -11.61 -16.21 5.02
C LEU A 442 -11.03 -14.86 4.60
N GLY A 443 -9.71 -14.69 4.59
CA GLY A 443 -9.06 -13.47 4.10
C GLY A 443 -9.47 -13.12 2.68
N PHE A 444 -9.47 -14.10 1.79
CA PHE A 444 -9.97 -13.95 0.42
C PHE A 444 -11.46 -13.52 0.39
N ALA A 445 -12.31 -14.22 1.16
CA ALA A 445 -13.74 -13.93 1.19
C ALA A 445 -14.03 -12.53 1.74
N PHE A 446 -13.33 -12.10 2.79
CA PHE A 446 -13.45 -10.74 3.34
C PHE A 446 -12.98 -9.67 2.36
N CYS A 447 -11.87 -9.90 1.65
CA CYS A 447 -11.42 -8.99 0.59
C CYS A 447 -12.50 -8.85 -0.50
N VAL A 448 -13.06 -9.95 -0.98
CA VAL A 448 -14.12 -9.93 -2.02
C VAL A 448 -15.39 -9.26 -1.50
N TRP A 449 -15.78 -9.52 -0.25
CA TRP A 449 -16.93 -8.86 0.36
C TRP A 449 -16.76 -7.35 0.45
N MET A 450 -15.60 -6.90 0.93
CA MET A 450 -15.27 -5.47 1.00
C MET A 450 -15.26 -4.82 -0.39
N MET A 451 -14.64 -5.47 -1.38
CA MET A 451 -14.67 -4.99 -2.77
C MET A 451 -16.11 -4.86 -3.29
N GLY A 452 -16.97 -5.83 -2.97
CA GLY A 452 -18.40 -5.82 -3.34
C GLY A 452 -19.19 -4.68 -2.67
N SER A 453 -18.67 -4.09 -1.60
CA SER A 453 -19.31 -2.98 -0.88
C SER A 453 -18.86 -1.60 -1.38
N LEU A 454 -17.90 -1.53 -2.30
CA LEU A 454 -17.45 -0.29 -2.95
C LEU A 454 -18.42 0.15 -4.04
N SER A 455 -18.37 1.44 -4.37
CA SER A 455 -19.27 2.05 -5.36
C SER A 455 -19.10 1.46 -6.77
N THR A 456 -20.15 1.52 -7.58
CA THR A 456 -20.09 1.10 -8.99
C THR A 456 -19.05 1.90 -9.77
N VAL A 457 -18.87 3.19 -9.45
CA VAL A 457 -17.85 4.05 -10.07
C VAL A 457 -16.45 3.50 -9.82
N THR A 458 -16.16 3.08 -8.59
CA THR A 458 -14.87 2.47 -8.21
C THR A 458 -14.61 1.20 -9.01
N TRP A 459 -15.63 0.35 -9.20
CA TRP A 459 -15.51 -0.86 -10.03
C TRP A 459 -15.25 -0.56 -11.50
N VAL A 460 -15.90 0.47 -12.06
CA VAL A 460 -15.66 0.90 -13.45
C VAL A 460 -14.24 1.41 -13.61
N VAL A 461 -13.77 2.28 -12.71
CA VAL A 461 -12.40 2.80 -12.72
C VAL A 461 -11.38 1.67 -12.61
N PHE A 462 -11.60 0.74 -11.69
CA PHE A 462 -10.74 -0.44 -11.52
C PHE A 462 -10.74 -1.34 -12.75
N GLY A 463 -11.91 -1.59 -13.35
CA GLY A 463 -12.05 -2.38 -14.57
C GLY A 463 -11.30 -1.76 -15.75
N VAL A 464 -11.41 -0.44 -15.94
CA VAL A 464 -10.67 0.31 -16.97
C VAL A 464 -9.16 0.23 -16.69
N TRP A 465 -8.74 0.44 -15.44
CA TRP A 465 -7.34 0.33 -15.04
C TRP A 465 -6.77 -1.05 -15.36
N MET A 466 -7.49 -2.11 -15.01
CA MET A 466 -7.09 -3.50 -15.28
C MET A 466 -7.03 -3.81 -16.78
N ALA A 467 -8.00 -3.32 -17.56
CA ALA A 467 -8.00 -3.48 -19.01
C ALA A 467 -6.77 -2.81 -19.65
N VAL A 468 -6.46 -1.57 -19.25
CA VAL A 468 -5.24 -0.86 -19.69
C VAL A 468 -3.98 -1.64 -19.32
N GLY A 469 -3.92 -2.15 -18.08
CA GLY A 469 -2.78 -2.95 -17.62
C GLY A 469 -2.59 -4.24 -18.41
N LEU A 470 -3.67 -4.96 -18.72
CA LEU A 470 -3.62 -6.18 -19.53
C LEU A 470 -3.18 -5.88 -20.96
N VAL A 471 -3.73 -4.84 -21.58
CA VAL A 471 -3.30 -4.40 -22.92
C VAL A 471 -1.80 -4.08 -22.92
N PHE A 472 -1.34 -3.30 -21.93
CA PHE A 472 0.07 -2.96 -21.78
C PHE A 472 0.95 -4.21 -21.62
N TYR A 473 0.52 -5.17 -20.81
CA TYR A 473 1.23 -6.43 -20.62
C TYR A 473 1.40 -7.21 -21.93
N PHE A 474 0.32 -7.42 -22.68
CA PHE A 474 0.38 -8.19 -23.93
C PHE A 474 1.14 -7.46 -25.05
N VAL A 475 1.07 -6.14 -25.10
CA VAL A 475 1.77 -5.33 -26.11
C VAL A 475 3.26 -5.20 -25.79
N TYR A 476 3.60 -4.93 -24.52
CA TYR A 476 4.96 -4.60 -24.09
C TYR A 476 5.58 -5.67 -23.18
N GLY A 477 4.99 -5.93 -22.00
CA GLY A 477 5.59 -6.70 -20.91
C GLY A 477 5.89 -8.14 -21.30
N HIS A 478 4.91 -8.86 -21.87
CA HIS A 478 5.05 -10.25 -22.28
C HIS A 478 6.21 -10.50 -23.27
N ARG A 479 6.51 -9.53 -24.13
CA ARG A 479 7.58 -9.65 -25.14
C ARG A 479 8.96 -9.32 -24.61
N ARG A 480 9.06 -8.56 -23.50
CA ARG A 480 10.33 -8.04 -22.94
C ARG A 480 10.67 -8.60 -21.57
N SER A 481 9.87 -9.50 -21.05
CA SER A 481 10.12 -10.20 -19.79
C SER A 481 11.49 -10.88 -19.79
N ARG A 482 12.27 -10.67 -18.75
CA ARG A 482 13.60 -11.33 -18.59
C ARG A 482 13.50 -12.85 -18.44
N LEU A 483 12.37 -13.39 -18.00
CA LEU A 483 12.14 -14.83 -18.01
C LEU A 483 11.86 -15.39 -19.42
N ALA A 484 11.64 -14.52 -20.42
CA ALA A 484 11.46 -14.92 -21.81
C ALA A 484 12.79 -15.19 -22.52
N THR A 485 13.90 -14.62 -22.03
CA THR A 485 15.24 -14.81 -22.60
C THR A 485 15.94 -15.92 -21.82
N PRO A 486 16.38 -17.02 -22.48
CA PRO A 486 17.20 -18.03 -21.82
C PRO A 486 18.47 -17.39 -21.26
N ASP A 487 18.83 -17.68 -20.00
CA ASP A 487 20.10 -17.26 -19.42
C ASP A 487 21.24 -17.95 -20.21
N THR A 488 21.93 -17.19 -21.04
CA THR A 488 23.14 -17.64 -21.74
C THR A 488 24.25 -18.11 -20.79
N SER A 489 24.18 -17.75 -19.51
CA SER A 489 25.13 -18.17 -18.48
C SER A 489 24.93 -19.62 -18.01
N GLU A 490 23.69 -20.17 -18.06
CA GLU A 490 23.45 -21.57 -17.73
C GLU A 490 23.84 -22.50 -18.88
N ALA A 491 23.70 -22.06 -20.12
CA ALA A 491 24.17 -22.79 -21.29
C ALA A 491 25.71 -22.93 -21.34
N GLN A 492 26.45 -21.95 -20.77
CA GLN A 492 27.91 -22.00 -20.69
C GLN A 492 28.44 -22.85 -19.53
N LYS A 493 27.64 -23.16 -18.51
CA LYS A 493 28.04 -24.04 -17.40
C LYS A 493 27.77 -25.52 -17.66
N GLN A 494 27.06 -25.85 -18.75
CA GLN A 494 26.79 -27.21 -19.17
C GLN A 494 27.67 -27.66 -20.37
N GLN A 495 28.55 -26.79 -20.86
CA GLN A 495 29.65 -27.10 -21.76
C GLN A 495 30.98 -27.14 -20.97
#